data_d3925ec9ce2afe7542197007b3f8c1d2
#
_entry.id   d3925ec9ce2afe7542197007b3f8c1d2
#
_cell.length_a   1.000
_cell.length_b   1.000
_cell.length_c   1.000
_cell.angle_alpha   90.00
_cell.angle_beta   90.00
_cell.angle_gamma   90.00
#
_symmetry.space_group_name_H-M   'P 1'
#
loop_
_entity.id
_entity.type
_entity.pdbx_description
1 polymer ?
#
loop_
_entity_poly.entity_id
_entity_poly.type
_entity_poly.pdbx_seq_one_letter_code
_entity_poly.pdbx_strand_id
1 'polypeptide(L)'
;MSIGKVQINNLNLSQGEITAVENHLLFVGSGKGDKVGKLLTVNTDSDLSGDIAGADGLLAQVTAARDNGGQNWSASVMLYDAEGGGVASWSDAVDEAMELAKVEGVVLADPLSSVSDIEAMQAKSERIMAKYMRPVWFAGRAPAFDADSQ
;
A
#
# COMPACT_ATOMS: atom_id res chain seq x y z
N MET A 1 -32.34 -40.44 -33.51
CA MET A 1 -32.28 -38.95 -33.46
C MET A 1 -31.35 -38.57 -32.32
N SER A 2 -30.15 -38.10 -32.61
CA SER A 2 -29.25 -37.65 -31.58
C SER A 2 -29.71 -36.23 -31.12
N ILE A 3 -30.13 -36.14 -29.90
CA ILE A 3 -30.37 -34.87 -29.27
C ILE A 3 -29.01 -34.19 -29.11
N GLY A 4 -28.83 -33.06 -29.76
CA GLY A 4 -27.60 -32.29 -29.64
C GLY A 4 -27.23 -32.11 -28.17
N LYS A 5 -26.08 -32.61 -27.80
CA LYS A 5 -25.54 -32.42 -26.44
C LYS A 5 -25.17 -30.95 -26.31
N VAL A 6 -25.97 -30.19 -25.60
CA VAL A 6 -25.57 -28.83 -25.21
C VAL A 6 -24.48 -28.98 -24.17
N GLN A 7 -23.25 -28.84 -24.60
CA GLN A 7 -22.14 -28.74 -23.66
C GLN A 7 -21.98 -27.28 -23.26
N ILE A 8 -22.51 -26.94 -22.12
CA ILE A 8 -22.25 -25.66 -21.50
C ILE A 8 -20.83 -25.75 -20.93
N ASN A 9 -19.85 -25.35 -21.72
CA ASN A 9 -18.55 -25.08 -21.19
C ASN A 9 -18.67 -23.83 -20.31
N ASN A 10 -18.78 -24.04 -19.02
CA ASN A 10 -18.74 -22.95 -18.09
C ASN A 10 -17.29 -22.47 -18.00
N LEU A 11 -16.87 -21.64 -18.98
CA LEU A 11 -15.56 -21.03 -19.02
C LEU A 11 -15.28 -20.16 -17.77
N ASN A 12 -16.33 -19.80 -17.02
CA ASN A 12 -16.19 -19.10 -15.75
C ASN A 12 -15.62 -20.01 -14.63
N LEU A 13 -15.66 -21.33 -14.77
CA LEU A 13 -14.93 -22.23 -13.88
C LEU A 13 -13.43 -22.29 -14.20
N SER A 14 -13.05 -21.86 -15.39
CA SER A 14 -11.65 -21.72 -15.81
C SER A 14 -11.13 -20.27 -15.72
N GLN A 15 -12.03 -19.31 -15.58
CA GLN A 15 -11.65 -18.06 -14.94
C GLN A 15 -11.47 -18.44 -13.48
N GLY A 16 -10.34 -19.09 -13.25
CA GLY A 16 -9.92 -19.51 -11.94
C GLY A 16 -10.39 -18.50 -10.96
N GLU A 17 -10.67 -18.88 -9.73
CA GLU A 17 -10.93 -17.93 -8.69
C GLU A 17 -10.45 -16.58 -9.17
N ILE A 18 -11.35 -15.62 -9.33
CA ILE A 18 -10.91 -14.24 -9.43
C ILE A 18 -10.04 -14.14 -8.21
N THR A 19 -8.77 -14.34 -8.40
CA THR A 19 -7.74 -14.23 -7.37
C THR A 19 -8.11 -12.95 -6.74
N ALA A 20 -8.66 -13.01 -5.53
CA ALA A 20 -9.34 -11.92 -4.87
C ALA A 20 -8.54 -10.71 -5.25
N VAL A 21 -9.16 -9.76 -5.93
CA VAL A 21 -8.51 -8.61 -6.53
C VAL A 21 -7.40 -8.27 -5.58
N GLU A 22 -6.17 -8.51 -6.00
CA GLU A 22 -5.06 -8.48 -5.08
C GLU A 22 -5.09 -7.09 -4.53
N ASN A 23 -5.69 -6.90 -3.36
CA ASN A 23 -5.69 -5.63 -2.66
C ASN A 23 -4.24 -5.37 -2.27
N HIS A 24 -3.43 -5.05 -3.28
CA HIS A 24 -2.02 -4.83 -3.08
C HIS A 24 -1.84 -3.45 -2.49
N LEU A 25 -1.60 -3.43 -1.19
CA LEU A 25 -1.39 -2.20 -0.45
C LEU A 25 0.08 -1.82 -0.46
N LEU A 26 0.32 -0.53 -0.57
CA LEU A 26 1.60 0.10 -0.33
C LEU A 26 1.57 0.80 1.03
N PHE A 27 2.43 0.40 1.93
CA PHE A 27 2.67 1.10 3.19
C PHE A 27 3.85 2.03 3.04
N VAL A 28 3.67 3.30 3.37
CA VAL A 28 4.71 4.32 3.29
C VAL A 28 4.90 4.96 4.66
N GLY A 29 6.13 5.07 5.09
CA GLY A 29 6.47 5.70 6.36
C GLY A 29 7.90 6.21 6.40
N SER A 30 8.15 7.12 7.34
CA SER A 30 9.48 7.63 7.58
C SER A 30 10.37 6.57 8.23
N GLY A 31 11.62 6.52 7.82
CA GLY A 31 12.61 5.60 8.36
C GLY A 31 14.01 6.00 7.96
N LYS A 32 14.99 5.32 8.51
CA LYS A 32 16.42 5.57 8.22
C LYS A 32 17.12 4.27 7.81
N GLY A 33 18.20 4.40 7.08
CA GLY A 33 19.07 3.29 6.73
C GLY A 33 19.07 2.96 5.24
N ASP A 34 19.64 1.82 4.91
CA ASP A 34 19.89 1.39 3.53
C ASP A 34 18.64 0.90 2.77
N LYS A 35 17.51 0.77 3.45
CA LYS A 35 16.21 0.38 2.89
C LYS A 35 15.41 1.58 2.38
N VAL A 36 15.79 2.80 2.73
CA VAL A 36 15.13 4.03 2.25
C VAL A 36 15.13 4.07 0.72
N GLY A 37 14.00 4.37 0.11
CA GLY A 37 13.83 4.44 -1.33
C GLY A 37 13.83 3.08 -2.05
N LYS A 38 13.81 1.97 -1.30
CA LYS A 38 13.69 0.63 -1.90
C LYS A 38 12.30 0.09 -1.69
N LEU A 39 11.71 -0.44 -2.76
CA LEU A 39 10.44 -1.16 -2.65
C LEU A 39 10.67 -2.53 -2.04
N LEU A 40 10.11 -2.76 -0.87
CA LEU A 40 10.14 -4.05 -0.19
C LEU A 40 8.81 -4.74 -0.41
N THR A 41 8.83 -6.01 -0.79
CA THR A 41 7.64 -6.86 -0.81
C THR A 41 7.67 -7.74 0.43
N VAL A 42 6.63 -7.64 1.24
CA VAL A 42 6.49 -8.38 2.49
C VAL A 42 5.25 -9.28 2.44
N ASN A 43 5.32 -10.38 3.14
CA ASN A 43 4.24 -11.36 3.23
C ASN A 43 4.12 -11.90 4.66
N THR A 44 3.27 -12.90 4.84
CA THR A 44 3.02 -13.52 6.16
C THR A 44 4.29 -14.05 6.83
N ASP A 45 5.27 -14.53 6.04
CA ASP A 45 6.49 -15.18 6.54
C ASP A 45 7.70 -14.24 6.62
N SER A 46 7.55 -12.96 6.20
CA SER A 46 8.65 -11.98 6.20
C SER A 46 9.09 -11.60 7.61
N ASP A 47 10.39 -11.41 7.79
CA ASP A 47 10.95 -10.80 9.00
C ASP A 47 10.77 -9.28 8.98
N LEU A 48 9.58 -8.83 9.37
CA LEU A 48 9.23 -7.40 9.34
C LEU A 48 10.18 -6.56 10.18
N SER A 49 10.67 -7.09 11.29
CA SER A 49 11.59 -6.36 12.18
C SER A 49 12.94 -6.09 11.54
N GLY A 50 13.43 -7.03 10.74
CA GLY A 50 14.66 -6.87 9.97
C GLY A 50 14.45 -6.04 8.70
N ASP A 51 13.34 -6.26 8.01
CA ASP A 51 13.03 -5.60 6.73
C ASP A 51 12.65 -4.11 6.89
N ILE A 52 11.97 -3.77 7.99
CA ILE A 52 11.47 -2.40 8.27
C ILE A 52 12.23 -1.79 9.48
N ALA A 53 13.47 -2.15 9.66
CA ALA A 53 14.28 -1.61 10.75
C ALA A 53 14.42 -0.08 10.66
N GLY A 54 14.31 0.60 11.79
CA GLY A 54 14.43 2.06 11.86
C GLY A 54 13.18 2.87 11.50
N ALA A 55 12.03 2.21 11.38
CA ALA A 55 10.74 2.83 11.07
C ALA A 55 9.62 2.23 11.95
N ASP A 56 9.68 2.49 13.27
CA ASP A 56 8.82 1.84 14.27
C ASP A 56 7.32 2.05 14.02
N GLY A 57 6.93 3.25 13.60
CA GLY A 57 5.54 3.56 13.28
C GLY A 57 5.01 2.77 12.09
N LEU A 58 5.82 2.63 11.06
CA LEU A 58 5.53 1.84 9.88
C LEU A 58 5.50 0.34 10.22
N LEU A 59 6.49 -0.14 10.98
CA LEU A 59 6.56 -1.53 11.43
C LEU A 59 5.31 -1.94 12.20
N ALA A 60 4.83 -1.10 13.12
CA ALA A 60 3.62 -1.37 13.89
C ALA A 60 2.38 -1.53 13.00
N GLN A 61 2.22 -0.67 11.99
CA GLN A 61 1.09 -0.72 11.08
C GLN A 61 1.13 -1.92 10.13
N VAL A 62 2.30 -2.22 9.58
CA VAL A 62 2.49 -3.38 8.71
C VAL A 62 2.27 -4.68 9.48
N THR A 63 2.73 -4.76 10.73
CA THR A 63 2.50 -5.91 11.61
C THR A 63 1.00 -6.09 11.88
N ALA A 64 0.29 -5.02 12.24
CA ALA A 64 -1.15 -5.07 12.47
C ALA A 64 -1.92 -5.49 11.20
N ALA A 65 -1.49 -5.02 10.03
CA ALA A 65 -2.09 -5.42 8.76
C ALA A 65 -1.87 -6.91 8.46
N ARG A 66 -0.65 -7.42 8.69
CA ARG A 66 -0.34 -8.84 8.55
C ARG A 66 -1.18 -9.71 9.48
N ASP A 67 -1.27 -9.33 10.75
CA ASP A 67 -2.00 -10.11 11.77
C ASP A 67 -3.51 -10.20 11.47
N ASN A 68 -4.05 -9.22 10.75
CA ASN A 68 -5.45 -9.19 10.33
C ASN A 68 -5.66 -9.68 8.89
N GLY A 69 -4.61 -9.82 8.09
CA GLY A 69 -4.70 -10.11 6.65
C GLY A 69 -4.85 -11.58 6.28
N GLY A 70 -4.67 -12.49 7.24
CA GLY A 70 -4.78 -13.93 7.00
C GLY A 70 -3.55 -14.57 6.38
N GLN A 71 -3.67 -15.83 5.96
CA GLN A 71 -2.54 -16.66 5.55
C GLN A 71 -1.86 -16.24 4.24
N ASN A 72 -2.58 -15.59 3.35
CA ASN A 72 -2.07 -15.18 2.03
C ASN A 72 -1.86 -13.66 1.95
N TRP A 73 -1.63 -13.02 3.08
CA TRP A 73 -1.39 -11.60 3.10
C TRP A 73 -0.04 -11.24 2.47
N SER A 74 -0.05 -10.20 1.66
CA SER A 74 1.16 -9.57 1.12
C SER A 74 0.94 -8.07 0.95
N ALA A 75 2.03 -7.32 1.02
CA ALA A 75 2.01 -5.88 0.80
C ALA A 75 3.35 -5.39 0.27
N SER A 76 3.35 -4.19 -0.28
CA SER A 76 4.57 -3.45 -0.57
C SER A 76 4.84 -2.43 0.54
N VAL A 77 6.10 -2.17 0.81
CA VAL A 77 6.55 -1.20 1.81
C VAL A 77 7.62 -0.31 1.18
N MET A 78 7.52 0.99 1.41
CA MET A 78 8.52 1.96 0.98
C MET A 78 8.83 2.92 2.12
N LEU A 79 10.11 3.08 2.44
CA LEU A 79 10.57 4.03 3.42
C LEU A 79 11.06 5.31 2.75
N TYR A 80 10.84 6.45 3.39
CA TYR A 80 11.44 7.72 3.01
C TYR A 80 12.19 8.35 4.19
N ASP A 81 13.16 9.19 3.91
CA ASP A 81 13.94 9.91 4.93
C ASP A 81 13.99 11.40 4.59
N ALA A 82 13.24 12.19 5.34
CA ALA A 82 13.16 13.64 5.13
C ALA A 82 14.51 14.39 5.38
N GLU A 83 15.43 13.77 6.11
CA GLU A 83 16.76 14.32 6.43
C GLU A 83 17.86 13.74 5.55
N GLY A 84 17.56 12.65 4.83
CA GLY A 84 18.49 11.92 3.98
C GLY A 84 18.47 12.37 2.52
N GLY A 85 19.43 11.86 1.76
CA GLY A 85 19.43 11.99 0.30
C GLY A 85 18.53 10.92 -0.35
N GLY A 86 17.91 11.26 -1.48
CA GLY A 86 17.07 10.32 -2.24
C GLY A 86 15.57 10.57 -2.03
N VAL A 87 14.83 9.56 -1.62
CA VAL A 87 13.39 9.67 -1.38
C VAL A 87 13.13 10.42 -0.08
N ALA A 88 12.80 11.70 -0.17
CA ALA A 88 12.73 12.62 0.96
C ALA A 88 11.31 12.85 1.51
N SER A 89 10.28 12.39 0.82
CA SER A 89 8.89 12.57 1.22
C SER A 89 8.05 11.34 0.93
N TRP A 90 6.90 11.24 1.60
CA TRP A 90 5.92 10.19 1.28
C TRP A 90 5.44 10.27 -0.18
N SER A 91 5.37 11.49 -0.70
CA SER A 91 4.93 11.73 -2.08
C SER A 91 5.93 11.17 -3.09
N ASP A 92 7.24 11.35 -2.84
CA ASP A 92 8.29 10.79 -3.69
C ASP A 92 8.34 9.26 -3.57
N ALA A 93 8.15 8.74 -2.34
CA ALA A 93 8.07 7.31 -2.11
C ALA A 93 6.92 6.63 -2.87
N VAL A 94 5.77 7.30 -2.93
CA VAL A 94 4.64 6.81 -3.72
C VAL A 94 4.97 6.82 -5.21
N ASP A 95 5.59 7.86 -5.74
CA ASP A 95 5.95 7.93 -7.15
C ASP A 95 6.93 6.81 -7.54
N GLU A 96 7.97 6.61 -6.76
CA GLU A 96 8.92 5.51 -6.96
C GLU A 96 8.25 4.13 -6.89
N ALA A 97 7.39 3.91 -5.90
CA ALA A 97 6.68 2.64 -5.76
C ALA A 97 5.73 2.37 -6.93
N MET A 98 5.05 3.39 -7.44
CA MET A 98 4.12 3.27 -8.57
C MET A 98 4.82 2.93 -9.90
N GLU A 99 6.10 3.28 -10.05
CA GLU A 99 6.91 2.86 -11.21
C GLU A 99 7.31 1.38 -11.13
N LEU A 100 7.42 0.84 -9.90
CA LEU A 100 7.93 -0.52 -9.65
C LEU A 100 6.83 -1.56 -9.44
N ALA A 101 5.66 -1.17 -8.93
CA ALA A 101 4.58 -2.08 -8.59
C ALA A 101 3.19 -1.52 -8.92
N LYS A 102 2.25 -2.44 -9.15
CA LYS A 102 0.83 -2.10 -9.24
C LYS A 102 0.24 -2.09 -7.84
N VAL A 103 -0.17 -0.91 -7.39
CA VAL A 103 -0.73 -0.68 -6.06
C VAL A 103 -2.16 -0.16 -6.20
N GLU A 104 -3.07 -0.63 -5.39
CA GLU A 104 -4.47 -0.20 -5.38
C GLU A 104 -4.78 0.77 -4.25
N GLY A 105 -4.04 0.67 -3.17
CA GLY A 105 -4.17 1.56 -2.02
C GLY A 105 -2.83 1.90 -1.39
N VAL A 106 -2.73 3.12 -0.89
CA VAL A 106 -1.55 3.63 -0.18
C VAL A 106 -1.94 3.94 1.26
N VAL A 107 -1.21 3.40 2.20
CA VAL A 107 -1.37 3.65 3.63
C VAL A 107 -0.18 4.47 4.11
N LEU A 108 -0.43 5.69 4.56
CA LEU A 108 0.60 6.54 5.16
C LEU A 108 0.67 6.26 6.67
N ALA A 109 1.81 5.74 7.11
CA ALA A 109 2.03 5.35 8.50
C ALA A 109 2.25 6.55 9.42
N ASP A 110 2.82 7.62 8.90
CA ASP A 110 3.07 8.83 9.68
C ASP A 110 1.78 9.63 9.87
N PRO A 111 1.59 10.24 11.08
CA PRO A 111 0.42 11.06 11.33
C PRO A 111 0.33 12.26 10.40
N LEU A 112 -0.85 12.51 9.87
CA LEU A 112 -1.15 13.73 9.12
C LEU A 112 -1.17 14.90 10.10
N SER A 113 -0.48 15.99 9.76
CA SER A 113 -0.35 17.14 10.66
C SER A 113 -1.38 18.24 10.40
N SER A 114 -1.98 18.24 9.19
CA SER A 114 -2.85 19.33 8.75
C SER A 114 -3.84 18.90 7.65
N VAL A 115 -4.80 19.77 7.38
CA VAL A 115 -5.74 19.62 6.26
C VAL A 115 -4.98 19.63 4.92
N SER A 116 -3.89 20.39 4.84
CA SER A 116 -3.08 20.43 3.61
C SER A 116 -2.46 19.08 3.25
N ASP A 117 -2.21 18.21 4.22
CA ASP A 117 -1.75 16.84 3.95
C ASP A 117 -2.83 16.01 3.26
N ILE A 118 -4.10 16.20 3.67
CA ILE A 118 -5.24 15.54 3.04
C ILE A 118 -5.42 16.02 1.60
N GLU A 119 -5.32 17.33 1.38
CA GLU A 119 -5.38 17.92 0.04
C GLU A 119 -4.24 17.40 -0.85
N ALA A 120 -3.04 17.26 -0.29
CA ALA A 120 -1.90 16.68 -1.00
C ALA A 120 -2.12 15.21 -1.36
N MET A 121 -2.73 14.42 -0.48
CA MET A 121 -3.11 13.02 -0.76
C MET A 121 -4.13 12.94 -1.90
N GLN A 122 -5.13 13.79 -1.88
CA GLN A 122 -6.13 13.84 -2.95
C GLN A 122 -5.50 14.24 -4.28
N ALA A 123 -4.71 15.30 -4.31
CA ALA A 123 -4.01 15.75 -5.51
C ALA A 123 -3.08 14.66 -6.06
N LYS A 124 -2.42 13.89 -5.19
CA LYS A 124 -1.59 12.74 -5.58
C LYS A 124 -2.44 11.63 -6.21
N SER A 125 -3.58 11.29 -5.62
CA SER A 125 -4.51 10.29 -6.16
C SER A 125 -5.00 10.67 -7.57
N GLU A 126 -5.40 11.92 -7.76
CA GLU A 126 -5.84 12.44 -9.06
C GLU A 126 -4.72 12.39 -10.11
N ARG A 127 -3.48 12.73 -9.72
CA ARG A 127 -2.30 12.65 -10.60
C ARG A 127 -1.99 11.20 -11.00
N ILE A 128 -2.08 10.26 -10.08
CA ILE A 128 -1.91 8.83 -10.36
C ILE A 128 -3.00 8.34 -11.30
N MET A 129 -4.25 8.72 -11.06
CA MET A 129 -5.36 8.39 -11.94
C MET A 129 -5.11 8.91 -13.36
N ALA A 130 -4.65 10.14 -13.51
CA ALA A 130 -4.34 10.72 -14.82
C ALA A 130 -3.18 10.02 -15.53
N LYS A 131 -2.13 9.65 -14.79
CA LYS A 131 -0.91 9.03 -15.35
C LYS A 131 -1.11 7.55 -15.68
N TYR A 132 -1.72 6.78 -14.78
CA TYR A 132 -1.81 5.33 -14.89
C TYR A 132 -3.20 4.82 -15.30
N MET A 133 -4.17 5.71 -15.48
CA MET A 133 -5.56 5.41 -15.87
C MET A 133 -6.25 4.42 -14.92
N ARG A 134 -5.88 4.46 -13.64
CA ARG A 134 -6.48 3.64 -12.58
C ARG A 134 -6.57 4.42 -11.26
N PRO A 135 -7.66 4.24 -10.50
CA PRO A 135 -7.79 4.88 -9.21
C PRO A 135 -6.86 4.21 -8.19
N VAL A 136 -6.26 5.04 -7.34
CA VAL A 136 -5.55 4.59 -6.13
C VAL A 136 -6.09 5.39 -4.96
N TRP A 137 -6.55 4.69 -3.93
CA TRP A 137 -7.03 5.34 -2.73
C TRP A 137 -5.90 5.52 -1.71
N PHE A 138 -6.05 6.52 -0.84
CA PHE A 138 -5.11 6.82 0.23
C PHE A 138 -5.80 6.70 1.58
N ALA A 139 -5.09 6.12 2.55
CA ALA A 139 -5.45 6.13 3.95
C ALA A 139 -4.33 6.79 4.73
N GLY A 140 -4.68 7.77 5.55
CA GLY A 140 -3.76 8.44 6.43
C GLY A 140 -4.16 8.26 7.88
N ARG A 141 -3.19 8.42 8.77
CA ARG A 141 -3.41 8.39 10.22
C ARG A 141 -3.66 9.80 10.72
N ALA A 142 -4.80 10.02 11.35
CA ALA A 142 -5.04 11.27 12.09
C ALA A 142 -4.10 11.35 13.31
N PRO A 143 -3.67 12.57 13.71
CA PRO A 143 -2.98 12.75 15.00
C PRO A 143 -3.91 12.34 16.14
N ALA A 144 -3.32 12.11 17.32
CA ALA A 144 -4.11 11.82 18.51
C ALA A 144 -5.07 12.99 18.78
N PHE A 145 -6.34 12.67 18.96
CA PHE A 145 -7.34 13.67 19.32
C PHE A 145 -7.08 14.14 20.76
N ASP A 146 -6.88 15.42 20.92
CA ASP A 146 -6.79 16.05 22.25
C ASP A 146 -8.20 16.54 22.63
N ALA A 147 -8.82 15.85 23.56
CA ALA A 147 -10.16 16.18 24.04
C ALA A 147 -10.22 17.54 24.79
N ASP A 148 -9.08 18.05 25.23
CA ASP A 148 -8.97 19.30 26.00
C ASP A 148 -8.76 20.52 25.07
N SER A 149 -8.67 20.31 23.76
CA SER A 149 -8.45 21.38 22.77
C SER A 149 -9.73 21.96 22.15
N GLN A 150 -10.88 21.81 22.79
CA GLN A 150 -12.14 22.42 22.35
C GLN A 150 -12.36 23.80 22.97
#